data_741913c14b7cac06b126b41aedd184bb
#
_entry.id   741913c14b7cac06b126b41aedd184bb
#
_cell.length_a   1.000
_cell.length_b   1.000
_cell.length_c   1.000
_cell.angle_alpha   90.00
_cell.angle_beta   90.00
_cell.angle_gamma   90.00
#
_symmetry.space_group_name_H-M   'P 1'
#
loop_
_entity.id
_entity.type
_entity.pdbx_description
1 polymer ?
#
loop_
_entity_poly.entity_id
_entity_poly.type
_entity_poly.pdbx_seq_one_letter_code
_entity_poly.pdbx_strand_id
1 'polypeptide(L)'
;MSKTRDYYNSEKVRLSALIKEGFFGLDETGNGFFKGKTYPFVLQQKGAFTNLYEPIRSEALSYFTINKIDWWAGRKPTGHTLSSQIACVNHLMSIRKDPVAVLALLNGIRNQFKEVLPIPCDSDVSYIAFEAVSKKDHLNEDGPTRGSNCTSVDALIYAVDNNNESWIIPIEWKYTESYDDCKSGDKSNEGITYKIETNPHKKPKGEVRLDRYSALIKNSEQLRSIPSFVENPNYDFQGSVYFFEPFYQLMRQTLWAEQMIQHKKEEDIEADHYLHIHVIPQEDTDLLNKEYRPANNNNMEDTWRACIVDQSKYLIVDPKNLMLPIKDSYPELWDYLAKRYFNN
;
A
#
# COMPACT_ATOMS: atom_id res chain seq x y z
N MET A 1 22.25 9.59 -16.39
CA MET A 1 22.61 8.20 -16.10
C MET A 1 21.32 7.50 -15.64
N SER A 2 20.96 6.35 -16.23
CA SER A 2 19.85 5.54 -15.71
C SER A 2 20.25 5.12 -14.30
N LYS A 3 19.50 5.55 -13.27
CA LYS A 3 19.72 5.07 -11.91
C LYS A 3 19.46 3.55 -11.91
N THR A 4 20.43 2.77 -11.49
CA THR A 4 20.29 1.32 -11.34
C THR A 4 19.23 1.07 -10.27
N ARG A 5 18.24 0.26 -10.59
CA ARG A 5 17.23 -0.23 -9.64
C ARG A 5 17.79 -1.54 -9.03
N ASP A 6 18.72 -1.38 -8.10
CA ASP A 6 19.57 -2.48 -7.66
C ASP A 6 18.77 -3.53 -6.86
N TYR A 7 17.92 -3.10 -5.93
CA TYR A 7 17.06 -4.01 -5.17
C TYR A 7 16.05 -4.73 -6.09
N TYR A 8 15.35 -3.98 -6.94
CA TYR A 8 14.43 -4.57 -7.92
C TYR A 8 15.11 -5.60 -8.82
N ASN A 9 16.33 -5.32 -9.28
CA ASN A 9 17.07 -6.22 -10.16
C ASN A 9 17.60 -7.46 -9.41
N SER A 10 18.04 -7.30 -8.15
CA SER A 10 18.46 -8.44 -7.32
C SER A 10 17.29 -9.38 -7.04
N GLU A 11 16.11 -8.84 -6.71
CA GLU A 11 14.91 -9.64 -6.48
C GLU A 11 14.44 -10.39 -7.73
N LYS A 12 14.54 -9.81 -8.92
CA LYS A 12 14.26 -10.53 -10.18
C LYS A 12 15.17 -11.74 -10.35
N VAL A 13 16.45 -11.60 -10.07
CA VAL A 13 17.41 -12.70 -10.17
C VAL A 13 17.08 -13.78 -9.13
N ARG A 14 16.89 -13.38 -7.89
CA ARG A 14 16.58 -14.29 -6.76
C ARG A 14 15.28 -15.07 -7.01
N LEU A 15 14.19 -14.40 -7.41
CA LEU A 15 12.92 -15.06 -7.66
C LEU A 15 12.96 -15.94 -8.93
N SER A 16 13.74 -15.57 -9.94
CA SER A 16 13.99 -16.47 -11.08
C SER A 16 14.73 -17.74 -10.67
N ALA A 17 15.63 -17.66 -9.68
CA ALA A 17 16.30 -18.85 -9.13
C ALA A 17 15.32 -19.71 -8.32
N LEU A 18 14.49 -19.12 -7.45
CA LEU A 18 13.47 -19.84 -6.69
C LEU A 18 12.46 -20.58 -7.60
N ILE A 19 12.09 -19.99 -8.72
CA ILE A 19 11.24 -20.67 -9.72
C ILE A 19 11.95 -21.92 -10.24
N LYS A 20 13.21 -21.80 -10.64
CA LYS A 20 14.01 -22.95 -11.16
C LYS A 20 14.24 -24.04 -10.11
N GLU A 21 14.28 -23.69 -8.83
CA GLU A 21 14.36 -24.62 -7.71
C GLU A 21 13.02 -25.31 -7.39
N GLY A 22 11.95 -24.98 -8.11
CA GLY A 22 10.62 -25.58 -7.92
C GLY A 22 9.85 -25.02 -6.71
N PHE A 23 10.24 -23.88 -6.16
CA PHE A 23 9.56 -23.27 -5.01
C PHE A 23 8.05 -22.99 -5.26
N PHE A 24 7.71 -22.64 -6.48
CA PHE A 24 6.34 -22.37 -6.91
C PHE A 24 5.63 -23.59 -7.54
N GLY A 25 6.26 -24.75 -7.51
CA GLY A 25 5.80 -25.99 -8.10
C GLY A 25 6.81 -26.50 -9.14
N LEU A 26 6.97 -27.85 -9.20
CA LEU A 26 7.97 -28.48 -10.05
C LEU A 26 7.74 -28.25 -11.56
N ASP A 27 6.49 -28.05 -11.96
CA ASP A 27 6.12 -27.82 -13.37
C ASP A 27 6.16 -26.32 -13.75
N GLU A 28 6.47 -25.43 -12.79
CA GLU A 28 6.53 -23.99 -13.06
C GLU A 28 7.93 -23.61 -13.56
N THR A 29 8.00 -23.10 -14.76
CA THR A 29 9.26 -22.77 -15.43
C THR A 29 9.55 -21.27 -15.53
N GLY A 30 8.66 -20.43 -15.01
CA GLY A 30 8.73 -19.00 -15.22
C GLY A 30 8.45 -18.61 -16.66
N ASN A 31 9.05 -17.52 -17.11
CA ASN A 31 8.81 -16.94 -18.44
C ASN A 31 7.33 -16.62 -18.73
N GLY A 32 6.62 -16.24 -17.67
CA GLY A 32 5.25 -15.77 -17.79
C GLY A 32 5.18 -14.43 -18.52
N PHE A 33 4.02 -14.20 -19.15
CA PHE A 33 3.76 -13.00 -19.92
C PHE A 33 3.20 -11.88 -19.03
N PHE A 34 3.79 -10.68 -19.14
CA PHE A 34 3.35 -9.49 -18.43
C PHE A 34 3.59 -8.24 -19.27
N LYS A 35 2.56 -7.40 -19.47
CA LYS A 35 2.65 -6.12 -20.22
C LYS A 35 3.39 -6.25 -21.57
N GLY A 36 3.03 -7.26 -22.36
CA GLY A 36 3.57 -7.43 -23.71
C GLY A 36 4.92 -8.14 -23.82
N LYS A 37 5.51 -8.59 -22.69
CA LYS A 37 6.81 -9.28 -22.67
C LYS A 37 6.78 -10.49 -21.75
N THR A 38 7.70 -11.43 -21.96
CA THR A 38 7.95 -12.56 -21.06
C THR A 38 9.10 -12.25 -20.10
N TYR A 39 8.99 -12.73 -18.87
CA TYR A 39 10.00 -12.51 -17.84
C TYR A 39 10.28 -13.79 -17.06
N PRO A 40 11.55 -14.13 -16.77
CA PRO A 40 11.92 -15.35 -16.05
C PRO A 40 11.39 -15.39 -14.61
N PHE A 41 11.16 -14.25 -13.98
CA PHE A 41 10.60 -14.10 -12.62
C PHE A 41 9.07 -13.99 -12.59
N VAL A 42 8.38 -14.12 -13.73
CA VAL A 42 6.92 -14.16 -13.79
C VAL A 42 6.47 -15.59 -14.01
N LEU A 43 5.53 -16.07 -13.19
CA LEU A 43 4.94 -17.39 -13.31
C LEU A 43 4.04 -17.45 -14.54
N GLN A 44 3.93 -18.63 -15.16
CA GLN A 44 3.00 -18.85 -16.27
C GLN A 44 1.55 -18.63 -15.80
N GLN A 45 0.67 -18.26 -16.72
CA GLN A 45 -0.72 -17.95 -16.38
C GLN A 45 -1.45 -19.10 -15.68
N LYS A 46 -1.17 -20.35 -16.07
CA LYS A 46 -1.74 -21.55 -15.45
C LYS A 46 -1.27 -21.76 -14.00
N GLY A 47 -0.08 -21.28 -13.67
CA GLY A 47 0.54 -21.37 -12.36
C GLY A 47 0.46 -20.08 -11.53
N ALA A 48 -0.19 -19.02 -12.03
CA ALA A 48 -0.20 -17.71 -11.34
C ALA A 48 -0.73 -17.77 -9.90
N PHE A 49 -1.67 -18.66 -9.59
CA PHE A 49 -2.20 -18.85 -8.23
C PHE A 49 -1.15 -19.42 -7.25
N THR A 50 -0.07 -20.08 -7.73
CA THR A 50 1.01 -20.57 -6.88
C THR A 50 1.90 -19.44 -6.35
N ASN A 51 1.68 -18.20 -6.83
CA ASN A 51 2.26 -17.00 -6.26
C ASN A 51 1.73 -16.71 -4.84
N LEU A 52 0.57 -17.26 -4.49
CA LEU A 52 0.05 -17.25 -3.12
C LEU A 52 0.63 -18.44 -2.32
N TYR A 53 0.90 -18.21 -1.03
CA TYR A 53 1.24 -19.24 -0.07
C TYR A 53 0.18 -20.34 -0.08
N GLU A 54 0.61 -21.60 -0.13
CA GLU A 54 -0.31 -22.72 -0.38
C GLU A 54 -1.48 -22.76 0.60
N PRO A 55 -1.28 -22.70 1.93
CA PRO A 55 -2.38 -22.80 2.90
C PRO A 55 -3.44 -21.71 2.78
N ILE A 56 -3.10 -20.53 2.26
CA ILE A 56 -4.04 -19.40 2.16
C ILE A 56 -4.76 -19.30 0.81
N ARG A 57 -4.40 -20.08 -0.20
CA ARG A 57 -4.88 -19.90 -1.59
C ARG A 57 -6.39 -19.86 -1.68
N SER A 58 -7.06 -20.84 -1.11
CA SER A 58 -8.52 -20.95 -1.17
C SER A 58 -9.20 -19.77 -0.45
N GLU A 59 -8.71 -19.41 0.71
CA GLU A 59 -9.26 -18.30 1.49
C GLU A 59 -9.04 -16.96 0.79
N ALA A 60 -7.84 -16.69 0.29
CA ALA A 60 -7.53 -15.45 -0.42
C ALA A 60 -8.40 -15.29 -1.68
N LEU A 61 -8.54 -16.34 -2.49
CA LEU A 61 -9.40 -16.31 -3.67
C LEU A 61 -10.87 -16.06 -3.32
N SER A 62 -11.38 -16.71 -2.27
CA SER A 62 -12.73 -16.51 -1.78
C SER A 62 -12.94 -15.09 -1.27
N TYR A 63 -12.04 -14.61 -0.41
CA TYR A 63 -12.10 -13.27 0.18
C TYR A 63 -12.14 -12.18 -0.90
N PHE A 64 -11.22 -12.20 -1.86
CA PHE A 64 -11.16 -11.21 -2.93
C PHE A 64 -12.42 -11.25 -3.81
N THR A 65 -12.93 -12.45 -4.11
CA THR A 65 -14.14 -12.61 -4.91
C THR A 65 -15.38 -12.08 -4.20
N ILE A 66 -15.60 -12.46 -2.93
CA ILE A 66 -16.78 -12.06 -2.15
C ILE A 66 -16.77 -10.55 -1.89
N ASN A 67 -15.63 -9.99 -1.54
CA ASN A 67 -15.48 -8.57 -1.27
C ASN A 67 -15.30 -7.72 -2.56
N LYS A 68 -15.40 -8.33 -3.76
CA LYS A 68 -15.29 -7.65 -5.07
C LYS A 68 -13.99 -6.86 -5.22
N ILE A 69 -12.89 -7.44 -4.76
CA ILE A 69 -11.56 -6.86 -4.85
C ILE A 69 -10.87 -7.42 -6.11
N ASP A 70 -10.35 -6.55 -6.94
CA ASP A 70 -9.53 -6.95 -8.08
C ASP A 70 -8.09 -7.22 -7.65
N TRP A 71 -7.51 -8.27 -8.21
CA TRP A 71 -6.08 -8.49 -8.09
C TRP A 71 -5.33 -7.51 -8.98
N TRP A 72 -4.14 -7.15 -8.55
CA TRP A 72 -3.29 -6.32 -9.40
C TRP A 72 -3.09 -6.98 -10.77
N ALA A 73 -3.36 -6.22 -11.82
CA ALA A 73 -3.37 -6.65 -13.21
C ALA A 73 -4.53 -7.57 -13.65
N GLY A 74 -5.62 -7.71 -12.88
CA GLY A 74 -6.82 -8.40 -13.34
C GLY A 74 -7.68 -9.05 -12.28
N ARG A 75 -8.57 -9.93 -12.70
CA ARG A 75 -9.53 -10.61 -11.82
C ARG A 75 -8.98 -11.87 -11.12
N LYS A 76 -7.73 -12.24 -11.41
CA LYS A 76 -7.07 -13.42 -10.85
C LYS A 76 -5.72 -13.00 -10.24
N PRO A 77 -5.19 -13.76 -9.28
CA PRO A 77 -3.85 -13.51 -8.75
C PRO A 77 -2.84 -13.39 -9.88
N THR A 78 -1.98 -12.39 -9.79
CA THR A 78 -0.94 -12.19 -10.80
C THR A 78 0.18 -13.22 -10.65
N GLY A 79 0.73 -13.68 -11.77
CA GLY A 79 1.96 -14.47 -11.79
C GLY A 79 3.23 -13.62 -11.57
N HIS A 80 3.11 -12.30 -11.47
CA HIS A 80 4.24 -11.41 -11.24
C HIS A 80 4.74 -11.52 -9.80
N THR A 81 5.88 -12.18 -9.59
CA THR A 81 6.37 -12.55 -8.25
C THR A 81 6.80 -11.36 -7.39
N LEU A 82 6.98 -10.19 -8.00
CA LEU A 82 7.32 -8.92 -7.33
C LEU A 82 6.09 -8.06 -6.97
N SER A 83 4.88 -8.63 -6.93
CA SER A 83 3.67 -7.90 -6.57
C SER A 83 3.61 -7.62 -5.06
N SER A 84 3.49 -6.36 -4.68
CA SER A 84 3.30 -5.94 -3.28
C SER A 84 1.96 -6.42 -2.71
N GLN A 85 0.88 -6.40 -3.52
CA GLN A 85 -0.42 -6.95 -3.10
C GLN A 85 -0.30 -8.45 -2.72
N ILE A 86 0.39 -9.24 -3.55
CA ILE A 86 0.64 -10.67 -3.25
C ILE A 86 1.53 -10.80 -2.01
N ALA A 87 2.53 -9.93 -1.84
CA ALA A 87 3.38 -9.94 -0.65
C ALA A 87 2.57 -9.64 0.61
N CYS A 88 1.75 -8.59 0.62
CA CYS A 88 0.85 -8.26 1.73
C CYS A 88 -0.06 -9.45 2.11
N VAL A 89 -0.74 -10.03 1.12
CA VAL A 89 -1.63 -11.19 1.33
C VAL A 89 -0.88 -12.40 1.88
N ASN A 90 0.32 -12.70 1.35
CA ASN A 90 1.12 -13.84 1.83
C ASN A 90 1.60 -13.68 3.27
N HIS A 91 1.84 -12.45 3.72
CA HIS A 91 2.27 -12.20 5.09
C HIS A 91 1.08 -12.25 6.07
N LEU A 92 -0.06 -11.68 5.72
CA LEU A 92 -1.10 -11.37 6.68
C LEU A 92 -2.34 -12.28 6.62
N MET A 93 -2.60 -12.97 5.50
CA MET A 93 -3.83 -13.76 5.33
C MET A 93 -3.93 -14.92 6.33
N SER A 94 -2.82 -15.61 6.62
CA SER A 94 -2.82 -16.75 7.56
C SER A 94 -3.23 -16.38 8.97
N ILE A 95 -2.97 -15.14 9.40
CA ILE A 95 -3.20 -14.68 10.77
C ILE A 95 -4.47 -13.83 10.91
N ARG A 96 -5.13 -13.50 9.81
CA ARG A 96 -6.22 -12.50 9.81
C ARG A 96 -7.39 -12.83 10.73
N LYS A 97 -7.60 -14.12 11.07
CA LYS A 97 -8.67 -14.61 11.97
C LYS A 97 -8.20 -14.88 13.39
N ASP A 98 -6.92 -14.73 13.66
CA ASP A 98 -6.33 -14.96 14.98
C ASP A 98 -6.06 -13.62 15.68
N PRO A 99 -6.94 -13.21 16.63
CA PRO A 99 -6.76 -11.93 17.33
C PRO A 99 -5.48 -11.89 18.17
N VAL A 100 -5.00 -13.04 18.65
CA VAL A 100 -3.77 -13.12 19.46
C VAL A 100 -2.54 -12.84 18.60
N ALA A 101 -2.49 -13.43 17.40
CA ALA A 101 -1.41 -13.19 16.46
C ALA A 101 -1.40 -11.75 15.95
N VAL A 102 -2.57 -11.20 15.60
CA VAL A 102 -2.68 -9.81 15.12
C VAL A 102 -2.30 -8.81 16.22
N LEU A 103 -2.72 -9.04 17.46
CA LEU A 103 -2.32 -8.21 18.59
C LEU A 103 -0.81 -8.30 18.87
N ALA A 104 -0.23 -9.51 18.80
CA ALA A 104 1.21 -9.69 18.97
C ALA A 104 2.00 -8.95 17.89
N LEU A 105 1.54 -8.99 16.63
CA LEU A 105 2.12 -8.24 15.52
C LEU A 105 2.11 -6.73 15.79
N LEU A 106 0.98 -6.17 16.20
CA LEU A 106 0.87 -4.73 16.52
C LEU A 106 1.79 -4.34 17.68
N ASN A 107 1.77 -5.10 18.77
CA ASN A 107 2.58 -4.81 19.95
C ASN A 107 4.09 -5.04 19.73
N GLY A 108 4.47 -5.81 18.74
CA GLY A 108 5.85 -5.91 18.26
C GLY A 108 6.36 -4.62 17.62
N ILE A 109 5.47 -3.81 17.05
CA ILE A 109 5.78 -2.51 16.46
C ILE A 109 5.68 -1.41 17.51
N ARG A 110 4.54 -1.38 18.21
CA ARG A 110 4.23 -0.39 19.25
C ARG A 110 3.41 -1.03 20.36
N ASN A 111 4.02 -1.26 21.50
CA ASN A 111 3.40 -1.94 22.64
C ASN A 111 2.43 -1.01 23.40
N GLN A 112 1.25 -0.80 22.83
CA GLN A 112 0.21 0.03 23.43
C GLN A 112 -1.19 -0.54 23.35
N PHE A 113 -1.40 -1.62 22.58
CA PHE A 113 -2.72 -2.19 22.33
C PHE A 113 -3.03 -3.32 23.29
N LYS A 114 -4.26 -3.38 23.79
CA LYS A 114 -4.76 -4.46 24.69
C LYS A 114 -5.57 -5.52 23.95
N GLU A 115 -6.21 -5.13 22.84
CA GLU A 115 -7.03 -6.03 22.03
C GLU A 115 -7.16 -5.54 20.58
N VAL A 116 -7.47 -6.47 19.69
CA VAL A 116 -7.91 -6.18 18.32
C VAL A 116 -9.39 -6.47 18.18
N LEU A 117 -10.09 -5.68 17.40
CA LEU A 117 -11.51 -5.78 17.18
C LEU A 117 -11.83 -6.35 15.80
N PRO A 118 -12.94 -7.07 15.63
CA PRO A 118 -13.35 -7.58 14.34
C PRO A 118 -13.72 -6.44 13.39
N ILE A 119 -13.32 -6.59 12.14
CA ILE A 119 -13.66 -5.68 11.05
C ILE A 119 -14.81 -6.28 10.26
N PRO A 120 -15.91 -5.55 10.01
CA PRO A 120 -16.98 -6.00 9.16
C PRO A 120 -16.45 -6.35 7.75
N CYS A 121 -16.63 -7.59 7.35
CA CYS A 121 -16.29 -8.11 6.03
C CYS A 121 -17.45 -8.95 5.50
N ASP A 122 -17.66 -8.98 4.19
CA ASP A 122 -18.75 -9.74 3.57
C ASP A 122 -18.59 -11.26 3.73
N SER A 123 -17.39 -11.75 4.07
CA SER A 123 -17.08 -13.18 4.10
C SER A 123 -17.16 -13.82 5.46
N ASP A 124 -16.71 -13.14 6.53
CA ASP A 124 -16.62 -13.69 7.88
C ASP A 124 -16.06 -12.66 8.88
N VAL A 125 -15.94 -13.07 10.15
CA VAL A 125 -15.24 -12.29 11.18
C VAL A 125 -13.74 -12.35 10.93
N SER A 126 -13.09 -11.20 10.86
CA SER A 126 -11.65 -11.09 10.75
C SER A 126 -11.10 -9.85 11.47
N TYR A 127 -9.81 -9.88 11.77
CA TYR A 127 -9.10 -8.80 12.46
C TYR A 127 -8.15 -8.04 11.51
N ILE A 128 -8.04 -8.52 10.27
CA ILE A 128 -7.37 -7.82 9.17
C ILE A 128 -8.29 -7.82 7.95
N ALA A 129 -8.59 -6.65 7.43
CA ALA A 129 -9.27 -6.48 6.15
C ALA A 129 -8.26 -6.06 5.07
N PHE A 130 -8.35 -6.64 3.86
CA PHE A 130 -7.50 -6.28 2.73
C PHE A 130 -8.22 -5.34 1.78
N GLU A 131 -7.45 -4.45 1.12
CA GLU A 131 -7.96 -3.44 0.19
C GLU A 131 -9.16 -2.69 0.80
N ALA A 132 -8.97 -2.26 2.05
CA ALA A 132 -10.03 -1.61 2.80
C ALA A 132 -10.31 -0.21 2.25
N VAL A 133 -11.60 0.12 2.15
CA VAL A 133 -12.11 1.42 1.71
C VAL A 133 -13.10 1.95 2.75
N SER A 134 -13.32 3.26 2.78
CA SER A 134 -14.39 3.86 3.57
C SER A 134 -15.76 3.46 3.02
N LYS A 135 -16.79 3.44 3.89
CA LYS A 135 -18.18 3.18 3.51
C LYS A 135 -18.75 4.32 2.66
N LYS A 136 -18.34 5.54 2.97
CA LYS A 136 -18.73 6.76 2.28
C LYS A 136 -17.55 7.38 1.54
N ASP A 137 -17.85 8.13 0.49
CA ASP A 137 -16.84 8.89 -0.23
C ASP A 137 -16.53 10.20 0.51
N HIS A 138 -15.56 10.16 1.41
CA HIS A 138 -15.10 11.34 2.13
C HIS A 138 -13.94 12.07 1.44
N LEU A 139 -13.42 11.51 0.34
CA LEU A 139 -12.29 12.08 -0.40
C LEU A 139 -12.69 12.70 -1.75
N ASN A 140 -13.98 12.78 -2.06
CA ASN A 140 -14.50 13.29 -3.33
C ASN A 140 -14.00 12.49 -4.55
N GLU A 141 -13.90 11.16 -4.42
CA GLU A 141 -13.33 10.26 -5.42
C GLU A 141 -14.37 9.57 -6.32
N ASP A 142 -15.63 10.07 -6.33
CA ASP A 142 -16.77 9.55 -7.11
C ASP A 142 -17.33 8.21 -6.60
N GLY A 143 -17.16 7.96 -5.30
CA GLY A 143 -17.75 6.83 -4.59
C GLY A 143 -16.79 5.69 -4.28
N PRO A 144 -17.05 4.95 -3.18
CA PRO A 144 -16.19 3.88 -2.70
C PRO A 144 -16.34 2.62 -3.56
N THR A 145 -15.80 2.63 -4.78
CA THR A 145 -15.69 1.43 -5.60
C THR A 145 -14.30 0.85 -5.44
N ARG A 146 -14.22 -0.28 -4.74
CA ARG A 146 -12.95 -1.00 -4.54
C ARG A 146 -12.26 -1.25 -5.89
N GLY A 147 -11.00 -0.90 -5.95
CA GLY A 147 -10.08 -1.34 -6.99
C GLY A 147 -9.76 -0.38 -8.13
N SER A 148 -10.43 0.78 -8.31
CA SER A 148 -10.06 1.61 -9.45
C SER A 148 -10.10 3.13 -9.26
N ASN A 149 -10.99 3.68 -8.46
CA ASN A 149 -11.19 5.13 -8.40
C ASN A 149 -11.22 5.70 -6.98
N CYS A 150 -11.10 4.88 -5.95
CA CYS A 150 -11.08 5.32 -4.56
C CYS A 150 -9.77 4.94 -3.86
N THR A 151 -9.47 5.68 -2.81
CA THR A 151 -8.36 5.34 -1.91
C THR A 151 -8.70 4.06 -1.16
N SER A 152 -7.85 3.05 -1.29
CA SER A 152 -7.83 1.85 -0.46
C SER A 152 -6.51 1.77 0.30
N VAL A 153 -6.50 1.01 1.39
CA VAL A 153 -5.29 0.62 2.10
C VAL A 153 -5.08 -0.87 1.94
N ASP A 154 -3.83 -1.31 1.73
CA ASP A 154 -3.52 -2.71 1.41
C ASP A 154 -4.01 -3.67 2.50
N ALA A 155 -3.89 -3.26 3.77
CA ALA A 155 -4.50 -3.95 4.90
C ALA A 155 -4.95 -2.94 5.97
N LEU A 156 -5.96 -3.32 6.76
CA LEU A 156 -6.51 -2.54 7.84
C LEU A 156 -6.67 -3.42 9.08
N ILE A 157 -6.21 -2.91 10.24
CA ILE A 157 -6.46 -3.51 11.55
C ILE A 157 -7.26 -2.51 12.38
N TYR A 158 -8.18 -3.03 13.21
CA TYR A 158 -8.94 -2.26 14.19
C TYR A 158 -8.58 -2.73 15.60
N ALA A 159 -8.17 -1.82 16.47
CA ALA A 159 -7.65 -2.17 17.79
C ALA A 159 -8.09 -1.19 18.87
N VAL A 160 -7.94 -1.59 20.13
CA VAL A 160 -8.14 -0.75 21.31
C VAL A 160 -6.85 -0.71 22.09
N ASP A 161 -6.45 0.50 22.51
CA ASP A 161 -5.25 0.69 23.31
C ASP A 161 -5.49 0.50 24.82
N ASN A 162 -4.43 0.63 25.61
CA ASN A 162 -4.48 0.52 27.08
C ASN A 162 -5.29 1.62 27.78
N ASN A 163 -5.60 2.72 27.08
CA ASN A 163 -6.45 3.81 27.56
C ASN A 163 -7.94 3.61 27.20
N ASN A 164 -8.30 2.50 26.55
CA ASN A 164 -9.62 2.23 25.98
C ASN A 164 -10.00 3.10 24.77
N GLU A 165 -9.03 3.68 24.09
CA GLU A 165 -9.24 4.44 22.87
C GLU A 165 -9.16 3.52 21.66
N SER A 166 -10.03 3.75 20.67
CA SER A 166 -10.14 2.92 19.47
C SER A 166 -9.25 3.46 18.34
N TRP A 167 -8.58 2.55 17.64
CA TRP A 167 -7.58 2.85 16.63
C TRP A 167 -7.84 2.10 15.33
N ILE A 168 -7.79 2.79 14.19
CA ILE A 168 -7.56 2.15 12.90
C ILE A 168 -6.07 2.19 12.56
N ILE A 169 -5.59 1.07 12.03
CA ILE A 169 -4.19 0.92 11.63
C ILE A 169 -4.16 0.59 10.13
N PRO A 170 -4.22 1.61 9.25
CA PRO A 170 -4.01 1.42 7.83
C PRO A 170 -2.56 1.01 7.56
N ILE A 171 -2.40 -0.02 6.73
CA ILE A 171 -1.13 -0.58 6.31
C ILE A 171 -1.00 -0.41 4.80
N GLU A 172 0.07 0.26 4.37
CA GLU A 172 0.51 0.30 2.99
C GLU A 172 1.71 -0.61 2.82
N TRP A 173 1.67 -1.48 1.82
CA TRP A 173 2.69 -2.49 1.59
C TRP A 173 3.50 -2.22 0.33
N LYS A 174 4.81 -2.16 0.46
CA LYS A 174 5.75 -2.09 -0.65
C LYS A 174 6.63 -3.33 -0.67
N TYR A 175 7.11 -3.67 -1.85
CA TYR A 175 8.03 -4.79 -2.00
C TYR A 175 9.25 -4.39 -2.82
N THR A 176 9.08 -4.00 -4.06
CA THR A 176 10.19 -3.61 -4.95
C THR A 176 9.87 -2.33 -5.71
N GLU A 177 8.97 -1.53 -5.18
CA GLU A 177 8.56 -0.29 -5.80
C GLU A 177 9.69 0.72 -5.79
N SER A 178 9.92 1.35 -6.93
CA SER A 178 10.70 2.57 -7.00
C SER A 178 10.03 3.51 -7.98
N TYR A 179 9.92 4.76 -7.62
CA TYR A 179 9.23 5.76 -8.43
C TYR A 179 10.26 6.60 -9.17
N ASP A 180 10.01 6.90 -10.45
CA ASP A 180 10.87 7.79 -11.20
C ASP A 180 10.85 9.19 -10.60
N ASP A 181 12.00 9.88 -10.65
CA ASP A 181 12.04 11.25 -10.21
C ASP A 181 11.20 12.14 -11.14
N CYS A 182 10.29 12.81 -10.59
CA CYS A 182 9.57 14.04 -10.87
C CYS A 182 9.37 14.59 -12.28
N LYS A 183 10.01 14.11 -13.33
CA LYS A 183 9.80 14.68 -14.68
C LYS A 183 8.48 14.25 -15.31
N SER A 184 7.96 13.10 -14.92
CA SER A 184 6.69 12.54 -15.43
C SER A 184 5.67 12.23 -14.34
N GLY A 185 5.99 12.59 -13.09
CA GLY A 185 5.27 12.10 -11.91
C GLY A 185 4.32 13.09 -11.24
N ASP A 186 4.29 14.35 -11.66
CA ASP A 186 3.40 15.34 -11.06
C ASP A 186 1.94 15.06 -11.46
N LYS A 187 1.23 14.43 -10.54
CA LYS A 187 -0.19 14.08 -10.71
C LYS A 187 -1.10 15.31 -10.79
N SER A 188 -0.68 16.45 -10.24
CA SER A 188 -1.45 17.70 -10.29
C SER A 188 -1.41 18.37 -11.65
N ASN A 189 -0.40 18.06 -12.48
CA ASN A 189 -0.24 18.63 -13.83
C ASN A 189 -0.69 17.67 -14.94
N GLU A 190 -1.15 16.45 -14.61
CA GLU A 190 -1.51 15.46 -15.64
C GLU A 190 -2.66 15.96 -16.52
N GLY A 191 -2.36 16.14 -17.81
CA GLY A 191 -3.31 16.54 -18.84
C GLY A 191 -3.63 18.04 -18.87
N ILE A 192 -3.08 18.86 -17.99
CA ILE A 192 -3.36 20.33 -17.97
C ILE A 192 -2.81 20.99 -19.23
N THR A 193 -1.65 20.58 -19.70
CA THR A 193 -1.02 21.11 -20.94
C THR A 193 -1.75 20.70 -22.23
N TYR A 194 -2.58 19.66 -22.20
CA TYR A 194 -3.31 19.15 -23.37
C TYR A 194 -4.77 19.65 -23.46
N LYS A 195 -5.17 20.56 -22.58
CA LYS A 195 -6.56 21.06 -22.50
C LYS A 195 -7.07 21.71 -23.78
N ILE A 196 -6.18 22.12 -24.67
CA ILE A 196 -6.51 22.98 -25.81
C ILE A 196 -7.02 22.18 -27.03
N GLU A 197 -6.77 20.86 -27.13
CA GLU A 197 -6.93 20.20 -28.43
C GLU A 197 -7.98 19.09 -28.55
N THR A 198 -8.43 18.44 -27.47
CA THR A 198 -9.20 17.20 -27.66
C THR A 198 -10.61 17.13 -27.05
N ASN A 199 -10.92 17.85 -25.98
CA ASN A 199 -12.29 17.92 -25.45
C ASN A 199 -12.42 19.08 -24.45
N PRO A 200 -12.99 20.23 -24.86
CA PRO A 200 -13.13 21.42 -24.00
C PRO A 200 -14.08 21.23 -22.79
N HIS A 201 -14.82 20.13 -22.76
CA HIS A 201 -15.81 19.85 -21.70
C HIS A 201 -15.31 18.90 -20.62
N LYS A 202 -14.14 18.27 -20.80
CA LYS A 202 -13.59 17.32 -19.82
C LYS A 202 -12.42 17.96 -19.08
N LYS A 203 -12.54 18.08 -17.74
CA LYS A 203 -11.43 18.54 -16.89
C LYS A 203 -10.23 17.61 -17.04
N PRO A 204 -9.00 18.17 -17.15
CA PRO A 204 -7.77 17.37 -17.07
C PRO A 204 -7.71 16.58 -15.76
N LYS A 205 -7.05 15.44 -15.79
CA LYS A 205 -6.90 14.59 -14.59
C LYS A 205 -6.21 15.32 -13.42
N GLY A 206 -5.25 16.19 -13.71
CA GLY A 206 -4.60 17.02 -12.71
C GLY A 206 -5.56 17.95 -11.99
N GLU A 207 -6.42 18.66 -12.75
CA GLU A 207 -7.45 19.53 -12.17
C GLU A 207 -8.44 18.74 -11.30
N VAL A 208 -8.89 17.57 -11.78
CA VAL A 208 -9.79 16.69 -11.01
C VAL A 208 -9.16 16.30 -9.66
N ARG A 209 -7.86 15.97 -9.64
CA ARG A 209 -7.17 15.62 -8.40
C ARG A 209 -7.01 16.81 -7.46
N LEU A 210 -6.70 17.98 -8.00
CA LEU A 210 -6.64 19.22 -7.20
C LEU A 210 -7.99 19.59 -6.61
N ASP A 211 -9.08 19.49 -7.39
CA ASP A 211 -10.44 19.70 -6.90
C ASP A 211 -10.81 18.74 -5.76
N ARG A 212 -10.39 17.48 -5.84
CA ARG A 212 -10.66 16.45 -4.83
C ARG A 212 -9.95 16.75 -3.50
N TYR A 213 -8.66 17.05 -3.57
CA TYR A 213 -7.79 16.96 -2.38
C TYR A 213 -7.37 18.30 -1.83
N SER A 214 -7.36 19.41 -2.58
CA SER A 214 -6.81 20.69 -2.08
C SER A 214 -7.50 21.18 -0.82
N ALA A 215 -8.85 21.12 -0.77
CA ALA A 215 -9.59 21.53 0.41
C ALA A 215 -9.33 20.59 1.61
N LEU A 216 -9.22 19.29 1.35
CA LEU A 216 -8.91 18.31 2.39
C LEU A 216 -7.50 18.50 2.95
N ILE A 217 -6.50 18.72 2.10
CA ILE A 217 -5.12 19.01 2.53
C ILE A 217 -5.09 20.29 3.38
N LYS A 218 -5.78 21.33 2.94
CA LYS A 218 -5.83 22.63 3.64
C LYS A 218 -6.46 22.53 5.03
N ASN A 219 -7.44 21.65 5.20
CA ASN A 219 -8.19 21.45 6.43
C ASN A 219 -7.64 20.29 7.27
N SER A 220 -6.64 19.55 6.79
CA SER A 220 -6.01 18.45 7.51
C SER A 220 -5.28 18.96 8.76
N GLU A 221 -5.45 18.28 9.88
CA GLU A 221 -4.68 18.53 11.11
C GLU A 221 -3.29 17.87 11.03
N GLN A 222 -3.13 16.89 10.16
CA GLN A 222 -1.89 16.10 10.03
C GLN A 222 -0.98 16.56 8.90
N LEU A 223 -1.55 17.04 7.79
CA LEU A 223 -0.75 17.48 6.64
C LEU A 223 -0.37 18.96 6.78
N ARG A 224 0.93 19.25 6.62
CA ARG A 224 1.42 20.62 6.62
C ARG A 224 1.09 21.33 5.31
N SER A 225 0.98 22.64 5.36
CA SER A 225 0.94 23.46 4.13
C SER A 225 2.33 23.46 3.48
N ILE A 226 2.49 22.67 2.41
CA ILE A 226 3.73 22.57 1.66
C ILE A 226 3.62 23.44 0.40
N PRO A 227 4.58 24.35 0.16
CA PRO A 227 4.54 25.21 -1.02
C PRO A 227 4.67 24.41 -2.32
N SER A 228 4.12 24.98 -3.38
CA SER A 228 4.29 24.50 -4.74
C SER A 228 5.74 24.65 -5.21
N PHE A 229 6.23 23.69 -6.01
CA PHE A 229 7.49 23.82 -6.76
C PHE A 229 7.29 24.47 -8.15
N VAL A 230 6.04 24.67 -8.53
CA VAL A 230 5.69 25.33 -9.78
C VAL A 230 5.68 26.84 -9.56
N GLU A 231 6.38 27.58 -10.40
CA GLU A 231 6.25 29.04 -10.42
C GLU A 231 4.84 29.40 -10.91
N ASN A 232 4.16 30.27 -10.17
CA ASN A 232 2.80 30.74 -10.48
C ASN A 232 1.78 29.61 -10.66
N PRO A 233 1.48 28.81 -9.62
CA PRO A 233 0.47 27.77 -9.70
C PRO A 233 -0.92 28.35 -9.92
N ASN A 234 -1.73 27.70 -10.76
CA ASN A 234 -3.12 28.11 -11.01
C ASN A 234 -4.07 27.60 -9.90
N TYR A 235 -3.62 26.65 -9.10
CA TYR A 235 -4.40 26.00 -8.05
C TYR A 235 -3.56 25.84 -6.79
N ASP A 236 -4.21 25.87 -5.63
CA ASP A 236 -3.59 25.50 -4.36
C ASP A 236 -2.98 24.09 -4.47
N PHE A 237 -1.75 23.92 -3.94
CA PHE A 237 -1.00 22.66 -3.96
C PHE A 237 -0.60 22.11 -5.34
N GLN A 238 -0.90 22.78 -6.45
CA GLN A 238 -0.40 22.38 -7.78
C GLN A 238 1.13 22.29 -7.76
N GLY A 239 1.69 21.16 -8.17
CA GLY A 239 3.14 20.94 -8.13
C GLY A 239 3.74 20.80 -6.72
N SER A 240 2.92 20.67 -5.67
CA SER A 240 3.45 20.34 -4.34
C SER A 240 3.90 18.88 -4.27
N VAL A 241 4.75 18.56 -3.29
CA VAL A 241 5.25 17.20 -3.06
C VAL A 241 4.13 16.16 -2.93
N TYR A 242 2.97 16.55 -2.41
CA TYR A 242 1.80 15.69 -2.25
C TYR A 242 1.28 15.07 -3.55
N PHE A 243 1.63 15.60 -4.70
CA PHE A 243 1.18 15.08 -6.00
C PHE A 243 2.26 14.28 -6.74
N PHE A 244 3.34 13.90 -6.06
CA PHE A 244 4.38 13.01 -6.60
C PHE A 244 4.40 11.68 -5.84
N GLU A 245 4.59 10.56 -6.56
CA GLU A 245 4.77 9.28 -5.88
C GLU A 245 6.14 9.19 -5.17
N PRO A 246 6.24 8.59 -3.98
CA PRO A 246 5.19 7.87 -3.25
C PRO A 246 4.27 8.78 -2.40
N PHE A 247 4.55 10.06 -2.30
CA PHE A 247 3.86 10.99 -1.39
C PHE A 247 2.39 11.19 -1.75
N TYR A 248 2.04 11.04 -3.03
CA TYR A 248 0.64 11.10 -3.47
C TYR A 248 -0.21 10.00 -2.83
N GLN A 249 0.34 8.81 -2.72
CA GLN A 249 -0.32 7.70 -2.05
C GLN A 249 -0.39 7.93 -0.53
N LEU A 250 0.72 8.33 0.10
CA LEU A 250 0.78 8.64 1.53
C LEU A 250 -0.18 9.77 1.93
N MET A 251 -0.26 10.82 1.14
CA MET A 251 -1.20 11.93 1.34
C MET A 251 -2.65 11.45 1.32
N ARG A 252 -3.05 10.69 0.31
CA ARG A 252 -4.40 10.16 0.18
C ARG A 252 -4.78 9.26 1.35
N GLN A 253 -3.89 8.38 1.79
CA GLN A 253 -4.14 7.48 2.91
C GLN A 253 -4.18 8.20 4.26
N THR A 254 -3.37 9.25 4.43
CA THR A 254 -3.45 10.12 5.61
C THR A 254 -4.79 10.86 5.65
N LEU A 255 -5.21 11.47 4.55
CA LEU A 255 -6.54 12.10 4.45
C LEU A 255 -7.66 11.07 4.67
N TRP A 256 -7.54 9.87 4.10
CA TRP A 256 -8.50 8.80 4.31
C TRP A 256 -8.64 8.46 5.80
N ALA A 257 -7.54 8.27 6.51
CA ALA A 257 -7.54 7.95 7.93
C ALA A 257 -8.14 9.09 8.78
N GLU A 258 -7.81 10.35 8.48
CA GLU A 258 -8.42 11.51 9.14
C GLU A 258 -9.93 11.57 8.90
N GLN A 259 -10.37 11.37 7.66
CA GLN A 259 -11.79 11.41 7.31
C GLN A 259 -12.58 10.26 7.94
N MET A 260 -12.00 9.05 8.03
CA MET A 260 -12.58 7.93 8.75
C MET A 260 -12.86 8.27 10.22
N ILE A 261 -11.95 8.99 10.87
CA ILE A 261 -12.11 9.42 12.27
C ILE A 261 -13.15 10.55 12.38
N GLN A 262 -13.04 11.56 11.53
CA GLN A 262 -13.97 12.71 11.56
C GLN A 262 -15.42 12.30 11.30
N HIS A 263 -15.63 11.32 10.42
CA HIS A 263 -16.93 10.80 10.02
C HIS A 263 -17.25 9.42 10.61
N LYS A 264 -16.62 9.02 11.72
CA LYS A 264 -16.71 7.67 12.28
C LYS A 264 -18.14 7.16 12.49
N LYS A 265 -19.13 8.05 12.71
CA LYS A 265 -20.54 7.68 12.87
C LYS A 265 -21.22 7.26 11.56
N GLU A 266 -20.61 7.56 10.42
CA GLU A 266 -21.09 7.18 9.09
C GLU A 266 -20.41 5.91 8.58
N GLU A 267 -19.37 5.47 9.28
CA GLU A 267 -18.54 4.31 8.93
C GLU A 267 -18.93 3.04 9.71
N ASP A 268 -18.49 1.89 9.22
CA ASP A 268 -18.70 0.61 9.89
C ASP A 268 -17.70 0.38 11.04
N ILE A 269 -16.66 1.20 11.14
CA ILE A 269 -15.65 1.20 12.20
C ILE A 269 -15.62 2.59 12.84
N GLU A 270 -15.88 2.66 14.14
CA GLU A 270 -15.86 3.89 14.90
C GLU A 270 -14.52 4.04 15.64
N ALA A 271 -13.51 4.60 14.97
CA ALA A 271 -12.20 4.83 15.55
C ALA A 271 -12.00 6.27 16.03
N ASP A 272 -11.23 6.44 17.12
CA ASP A 272 -10.85 7.73 17.69
C ASP A 272 -9.49 8.20 17.17
N HIS A 273 -8.63 7.26 16.80
CA HIS A 273 -7.26 7.50 16.40
C HIS A 273 -6.85 6.65 15.22
N TYR A 274 -5.72 6.99 14.60
CA TYR A 274 -5.07 6.14 13.61
C TYR A 274 -3.56 6.08 13.78
N LEU A 275 -2.98 4.99 13.29
CA LEU A 275 -1.54 4.79 13.12
C LEU A 275 -1.29 4.25 11.72
N HIS A 276 -0.74 5.06 10.84
CA HIS A 276 -0.40 4.66 9.47
C HIS A 276 0.93 3.91 9.46
N ILE A 277 0.92 2.65 9.04
CA ILE A 277 2.10 1.81 8.90
C ILE A 277 2.43 1.62 7.43
N HIS A 278 3.67 1.97 7.07
CA HIS A 278 4.21 1.74 5.75
C HIS A 278 5.21 0.58 5.83
N VAL A 279 4.83 -0.58 5.29
CA VAL A 279 5.69 -1.77 5.30
C VAL A 279 6.58 -1.75 4.07
N ILE A 280 7.88 -1.67 4.29
CA ILE A 280 8.90 -1.57 3.25
C ILE A 280 10.08 -2.47 3.63
N PRO A 281 10.54 -3.38 2.76
CA PRO A 281 11.78 -4.11 3.00
C PRO A 281 12.95 -3.15 3.24
N GLN A 282 13.73 -3.39 4.28
CA GLN A 282 14.87 -2.54 4.62
C GLN A 282 15.90 -2.49 3.48
N GLU A 283 15.97 -3.55 2.69
CA GLU A 283 16.84 -3.66 1.52
C GLU A 283 16.34 -2.88 0.29
N ASP A 284 15.09 -2.39 0.30
CA ASP A 284 14.56 -1.58 -0.82
C ASP A 284 15.13 -0.15 -0.80
N THR A 285 16.44 -0.08 -1.00
CA THR A 285 17.17 1.20 -1.11
C THR A 285 16.76 2.00 -2.34
N ASP A 286 16.17 1.35 -3.34
CA ASP A 286 15.62 1.99 -4.53
C ASP A 286 14.44 2.92 -4.19
N LEU A 287 13.72 2.62 -3.10
CA LEU A 287 12.64 3.45 -2.56
C LEU A 287 13.11 4.31 -1.39
N LEU A 288 13.76 3.69 -0.39
CA LEU A 288 14.10 4.33 0.88
C LEU A 288 15.17 5.42 0.75
N ASN A 289 16.23 5.17 -0.05
CA ASN A 289 17.38 6.06 -0.15
C ASN A 289 17.35 6.96 -1.38
N LYS A 290 16.27 6.89 -2.16
CA LYS A 290 16.14 7.74 -3.34
C LYS A 290 15.93 9.21 -2.92
N GLU A 291 16.64 10.10 -3.59
CA GLU A 291 16.44 11.54 -3.45
C GLU A 291 15.31 12.02 -4.37
N TYR A 292 14.39 12.77 -3.80
CA TYR A 292 13.23 13.32 -4.51
C TYR A 292 13.39 14.83 -4.74
N ARG A 293 13.39 15.28 -5.99
CA ARG A 293 13.54 16.71 -6.34
C ARG A 293 12.46 17.60 -5.72
N PRO A 294 11.16 17.23 -5.75
CA PRO A 294 10.13 18.04 -5.10
C PRO A 294 10.29 18.17 -3.59
N ALA A 295 11.23 17.45 -3.02
CA ALA A 295 11.57 17.43 -1.62
C ALA A 295 12.98 17.95 -1.33
N ASN A 296 13.52 18.83 -2.14
CA ASN A 296 14.88 19.36 -2.01
C ASN A 296 15.95 18.24 -1.96
N ASN A 297 15.74 17.16 -2.72
CA ASN A 297 16.60 15.98 -2.79
C ASN A 297 16.68 15.19 -1.46
N ASN A 298 15.72 15.32 -0.56
CA ASN A 298 15.62 14.44 0.60
C ASN A 298 15.11 13.04 0.20
N ASN A 299 15.42 12.05 1.01
CA ASN A 299 14.88 10.70 0.87
C ASN A 299 13.38 10.64 1.17
N MET A 300 12.76 9.48 0.99
CA MET A 300 11.31 9.31 1.15
C MET A 300 10.86 9.60 2.59
N GLU A 301 11.53 9.02 3.59
CA GLU A 301 11.11 9.16 4.99
C GLU A 301 11.25 10.59 5.48
N ASP A 302 12.40 11.22 5.29
CA ASP A 302 12.65 12.61 5.72
C ASP A 302 11.67 13.56 5.04
N THR A 303 11.41 13.32 3.74
CA THR A 303 10.42 14.11 2.99
C THR A 303 9.03 13.97 3.59
N TRP A 304 8.57 12.73 3.83
CA TRP A 304 7.23 12.53 4.36
C TRP A 304 7.09 13.06 5.78
N ARG A 305 8.10 12.85 6.62
CA ARG A 305 8.11 13.40 7.99
C ARG A 305 8.07 14.93 8.00
N ALA A 306 8.68 15.59 7.04
CA ALA A 306 8.55 17.04 6.88
C ALA A 306 7.13 17.48 6.45
N CYS A 307 6.36 16.60 5.81
CA CYS A 307 4.99 16.86 5.36
C CYS A 307 3.94 16.70 6.46
N ILE A 308 4.24 15.99 7.56
CA ILE A 308 3.27 15.66 8.60
C ILE A 308 3.53 16.41 9.90
N VAL A 309 2.48 16.64 10.68
CA VAL A 309 2.54 17.35 11.97
C VAL A 309 2.93 16.39 13.09
N ASP A 310 2.10 15.38 13.33
CA ASP A 310 2.31 14.39 14.39
C ASP A 310 3.10 13.19 13.85
N GLN A 311 4.37 13.14 14.23
CA GLN A 311 5.32 12.11 13.80
C GLN A 311 4.95 10.71 14.34
N SER A 312 4.20 10.66 15.42
CA SER A 312 3.81 9.39 16.06
C SER A 312 2.74 8.64 15.27
N LYS A 313 2.05 9.30 14.34
CA LYS A 313 1.00 8.71 13.50
C LYS A 313 1.51 7.99 12.25
N TYR A 314 2.82 7.96 12.04
CA TYR A 314 3.42 7.32 10.87
C TYR A 314 4.65 6.49 11.25
N LEU A 315 4.68 5.23 10.79
CA LEU A 315 5.82 4.33 11.00
C LEU A 315 6.18 3.64 9.68
N ILE A 316 7.49 3.49 9.45
CA ILE A 316 8.03 2.56 8.46
C ILE A 316 8.45 1.31 9.21
N VAL A 317 8.05 0.14 8.70
CA VAL A 317 8.31 -1.16 9.33
C VAL A 317 8.83 -2.13 8.26
N ASP A 318 9.92 -2.80 8.56
CA ASP A 318 10.41 -3.89 7.74
C ASP A 318 9.50 -5.12 7.87
N PRO A 319 9.13 -5.82 6.77
CA PRO A 319 8.21 -6.96 6.81
C PRO A 319 8.71 -8.12 7.68
N LYS A 320 10.02 -8.37 7.76
CA LYS A 320 10.60 -9.40 8.64
C LYS A 320 10.40 -9.01 10.11
N ASN A 321 10.63 -7.75 10.46
CA ASN A 321 10.42 -7.24 11.82
C ASN A 321 8.93 -7.24 12.19
N LEU A 322 8.04 -6.91 11.24
CA LEU A 322 6.60 -6.99 11.42
C LEU A 322 6.14 -8.39 11.82
N MET A 323 6.67 -9.42 11.17
CA MET A 323 6.27 -10.82 11.37
C MET A 323 7.02 -11.52 12.50
N LEU A 324 8.10 -10.94 13.03
CA LEU A 324 8.94 -11.56 14.06
C LEU A 324 8.16 -11.97 15.33
N PRO A 325 7.19 -11.18 15.84
CA PRO A 325 6.46 -11.53 17.07
C PRO A 325 5.63 -12.82 16.99
N ILE A 326 5.31 -13.28 15.80
CA ILE A 326 4.49 -14.48 15.59
C ILE A 326 5.30 -15.66 15.04
N LYS A 327 6.62 -15.53 14.92
CA LYS A 327 7.52 -16.55 14.35
C LYS A 327 7.31 -17.94 14.97
N ASP A 328 7.27 -18.01 16.29
CA ASP A 328 7.17 -19.29 17.01
C ASP A 328 5.75 -19.88 16.97
N SER A 329 4.73 -19.05 16.82
CA SER A 329 3.33 -19.48 16.70
C SER A 329 2.95 -19.88 15.27
N TYR A 330 3.68 -19.39 14.27
CA TYR A 330 3.45 -19.65 12.84
C TYR A 330 4.76 -20.06 12.13
N PRO A 331 5.43 -21.14 12.57
CA PRO A 331 6.76 -21.50 12.05
C PRO A 331 6.76 -21.82 10.55
N GLU A 332 5.74 -22.51 10.03
CA GLU A 332 5.64 -22.83 8.60
C GLU A 332 5.46 -21.58 7.73
N LEU A 333 4.65 -20.62 8.20
CA LEU A 333 4.53 -19.33 7.55
C LEU A 333 5.86 -18.58 7.56
N TRP A 334 6.52 -18.53 8.71
CA TRP A 334 7.81 -17.88 8.85
C TRP A 334 8.86 -18.47 7.89
N ASP A 335 8.97 -19.78 7.81
CA ASP A 335 9.92 -20.47 6.92
C ASP A 335 9.62 -20.16 5.44
N TYR A 336 8.35 -20.15 5.07
CA TYR A 336 7.93 -19.73 3.73
C TYR A 336 8.32 -18.27 3.44
N LEU A 337 8.02 -17.34 4.36
CA LEU A 337 8.32 -15.91 4.20
C LEU A 337 9.83 -15.67 4.17
N ALA A 338 10.59 -16.34 5.05
CA ALA A 338 12.05 -16.25 5.10
C ALA A 338 12.66 -16.66 3.76
N LYS A 339 12.24 -17.81 3.21
CA LYS A 339 12.75 -18.28 1.92
C LYS A 339 12.37 -17.36 0.76
N ARG A 340 11.18 -16.74 0.82
CA ARG A 340 10.62 -15.99 -0.30
C ARG A 340 10.93 -14.50 -0.26
N TYR A 341 10.93 -13.86 0.91
CA TYR A 341 10.93 -12.40 1.04
C TYR A 341 12.05 -11.85 1.89
N PHE A 342 12.62 -12.65 2.83
CA PHE A 342 13.64 -12.15 3.71
C PHE A 342 15.00 -12.54 3.16
N ASN A 343 15.79 -11.54 2.78
CA ASN A 343 17.20 -11.78 2.41
C ASN A 343 17.97 -12.12 3.71
N ASN A 344 18.61 -13.26 3.73
CA ASN A 344 19.48 -13.69 4.83
C ASN A 344 20.86 -13.05 4.68
#